data_7774884ab94e6906adc2fb27fadd0da5
#
_entry.id   7774884ab94e6906adc2fb27fadd0da5
#
_cell.length_a   1.000
_cell.length_b   1.000
_cell.length_c   1.000
_cell.angle_alpha   90.00
_cell.angle_beta   90.00
_cell.angle_gamma   90.00
#
_symmetry.space_group_name_H-M   'P 1'
#
loop_
_entity.id
_entity.type
_entity.pdbx_description
1 polymer ?
#
loop_
_entity_poly.entity_id
_entity_poly.type
_entity_poly.pdbx_seq_one_letter_code
_entity_poly.pdbx_strand_id
1 'polypeptide(L)'
;LVKGGAAGAGVATLATLAGCSDSDKAEIEKLQQQLASANNKISGLENSVADAEAKASEAAAVVPQKKEMVIVSTWPRDFPGLGVSAQRLAARITELSEGRLTTQYFAAGERVGAFDSFDEVASGNAQAYIAADYYWKGKHPGFAFFTTVPFGMTTVEWNAWIKFMGGQELWDEISGEYGLKALPCGATGTQMMGWFNKEIESADDLKGLKMRIPGLAGDVMAKLGASPVSLPGGQIYENLVSGAIDATEWVGPYNDYFMKFYEAAKYYYYPGFHEPGGGLSFGMNASWWGTLSNWEKAVVEAACMEEHAAQYEEAQAKNGEYLAKLINEHGVELRQLPEEIFESFGKATAEVYEETRAHSPLAKKITDHFMAALREVGGWQGIAEVAFSNHRNRILDIV
;
A
#
# COMPACT_ATOMS: atom_id res chain seq x y z
N LEU A 1 -21.54 -32.38 21.90
CA LEU A 1 -22.51 -33.41 22.21
C LEU A 1 -23.07 -33.15 23.60
N VAL A 2 -24.17 -32.39 23.74
CA VAL A 2 -25.03 -32.38 24.92
C VAL A 2 -26.40 -32.79 24.42
N LYS A 3 -26.75 -34.02 24.70
CA LYS A 3 -28.14 -34.52 24.51
C LYS A 3 -29.03 -33.87 25.56
N GLY A 4 -29.81 -32.88 25.14
CA GLY A 4 -30.91 -32.35 25.94
C GLY A 4 -32.02 -33.38 26.06
N GLY A 5 -32.29 -33.82 27.28
CA GLY A 5 -33.42 -34.70 27.58
C GLY A 5 -34.71 -33.91 27.43
N ALA A 6 -35.65 -34.49 26.69
CA ALA A 6 -37.01 -34.02 26.60
C ALA A 6 -37.69 -34.10 27.99
N ALA A 7 -37.97 -32.95 28.59
CA ALA A 7 -38.83 -32.87 29.76
C ALA A 7 -40.26 -33.03 29.28
N GLY A 8 -40.80 -34.23 29.49
CA GLY A 8 -42.21 -34.52 29.23
C GLY A 8 -43.11 -33.66 30.10
N ALA A 9 -44.03 -32.91 29.47
CA ALA A 9 -45.07 -32.18 30.15
C ALA A 9 -46.06 -33.22 30.85
N GLY A 10 -45.87 -33.44 32.12
CA GLY A 10 -46.79 -34.18 32.93
C GLY A 10 -48.06 -33.36 33.15
N VAL A 11 -49.11 -33.73 32.46
CA VAL A 11 -50.44 -33.23 32.79
C VAL A 11 -50.87 -33.84 34.15
N ALA A 12 -50.69 -33.07 35.21
CA ALA A 12 -51.23 -33.45 36.53
C ALA A 12 -52.72 -33.24 36.49
N THR A 13 -53.45 -34.36 36.40
CA THR A 13 -54.89 -34.42 36.65
C THR A 13 -55.13 -34.16 38.13
N LEU A 14 -55.57 -32.96 38.49
CA LEU A 14 -56.01 -32.64 39.84
C LEU A 14 -57.28 -33.32 40.13
N ALA A 15 -57.20 -34.35 41.00
CA ALA A 15 -58.36 -34.95 41.63
C ALA A 15 -59.08 -33.88 42.46
N THR A 16 -60.44 -33.87 42.40
CA THR A 16 -61.27 -32.93 43.07
C THR A 16 -61.07 -33.01 44.59
N LEU A 17 -60.42 -32.04 45.17
CA LEU A 17 -60.36 -31.83 46.62
C LEU A 17 -61.62 -31.17 47.06
N ALA A 18 -62.54 -32.02 47.67
CA ALA A 18 -63.71 -31.55 48.43
C ALA A 18 -63.19 -30.98 49.76
N GLY A 19 -63.11 -29.65 49.87
CA GLY A 19 -62.68 -28.96 51.08
C GLY A 19 -61.88 -27.66 50.96
N CYS A 20 -61.66 -27.18 49.77
CA CYS A 20 -60.95 -25.91 49.60
C CYS A 20 -61.86 -24.69 49.82
N SER A 21 -61.38 -23.69 50.55
CA SER A 21 -62.06 -22.39 50.68
C SER A 21 -62.13 -21.66 49.33
N ASP A 22 -63.04 -20.72 49.16
CA ASP A 22 -63.15 -19.95 47.91
C ASP A 22 -61.88 -19.13 47.62
N SER A 23 -61.11 -18.79 48.64
CA SER A 23 -59.80 -18.20 48.56
C SER A 23 -58.77 -19.15 47.89
N ASP A 24 -58.80 -20.44 48.26
CA ASP A 24 -57.81 -21.40 47.65
C ASP A 24 -58.14 -21.70 46.21
N LYS A 25 -59.40 -21.69 45.82
CA LYS A 25 -59.81 -21.85 44.41
C LYS A 25 -59.36 -20.70 43.55
N ALA A 26 -59.47 -19.45 44.04
CA ALA A 26 -59.03 -18.25 43.33
C ALA A 26 -57.50 -18.22 43.16
N GLU A 27 -56.73 -18.72 44.13
CA GLU A 27 -55.30 -18.82 44.06
C GLU A 27 -54.85 -19.92 43.08
N ILE A 28 -55.48 -21.03 43.02
CA ILE A 28 -55.28 -22.13 42.07
C ILE A 28 -55.52 -21.61 40.63
N GLU A 29 -56.66 -20.92 40.44
CA GLU A 29 -56.96 -20.36 39.10
C GLU A 29 -55.95 -19.35 38.63
N LYS A 30 -55.44 -18.48 39.51
CA LYS A 30 -54.34 -17.53 39.23
C LYS A 30 -53.07 -18.25 38.89
N LEU A 31 -52.70 -19.31 39.62
CA LEU A 31 -51.51 -20.11 39.34
C LEU A 31 -51.57 -20.84 37.98
N GLN A 32 -52.78 -21.36 37.66
CA GLN A 32 -53.04 -22.01 36.37
C GLN A 32 -52.89 -21.01 35.19
N GLN A 33 -53.41 -19.78 35.36
CA GLN A 33 -53.26 -18.73 34.37
C GLN A 33 -51.78 -18.32 34.22
N GLN A 34 -51.00 -18.19 35.30
CA GLN A 34 -49.60 -17.94 35.28
C GLN A 34 -48.81 -19.07 34.60
N LEU A 35 -49.13 -20.29 34.87
CA LEU A 35 -48.53 -21.48 34.25
C LEU A 35 -48.80 -21.51 32.72
N ALA A 36 -50.06 -21.25 32.32
CA ALA A 36 -50.41 -21.16 30.91
C ALA A 36 -49.63 -20.03 30.18
N SER A 37 -49.52 -18.87 30.83
CA SER A 37 -48.73 -17.73 30.30
C SER A 37 -47.25 -18.08 30.20
N ALA A 38 -46.68 -18.75 31.20
CA ALA A 38 -45.29 -19.21 31.19
C ALA A 38 -45.03 -20.24 30.08
N ASN A 39 -45.92 -21.21 29.90
CA ASN A 39 -45.82 -22.20 28.84
C ASN A 39 -45.90 -21.58 27.45
N ASN A 40 -46.77 -20.58 27.23
CA ASN A 40 -46.82 -19.85 25.96
C ASN A 40 -45.53 -19.06 25.68
N LYS A 41 -44.89 -18.48 26.71
CA LYS A 41 -43.61 -17.82 26.59
C LYS A 41 -42.48 -18.82 26.26
N ILE A 42 -42.49 -19.99 26.89
CA ILE A 42 -41.50 -21.05 26.60
C ILE A 42 -41.62 -21.50 25.14
N SER A 43 -42.84 -21.79 24.66
CA SER A 43 -43.05 -22.17 23.26
C SER A 43 -42.66 -21.10 22.30
N GLY A 44 -42.88 -19.81 22.63
CA GLY A 44 -42.38 -18.67 21.82
C GLY A 44 -40.85 -18.59 21.76
N LEU A 45 -40.17 -18.83 22.88
CA LEU A 45 -38.70 -18.86 22.94
C LEU A 45 -38.13 -20.09 22.20
N GLU A 46 -38.74 -21.27 22.34
CA GLU A 46 -38.34 -22.48 21.62
C GLU A 46 -38.43 -22.29 20.10
N ASN A 47 -39.49 -21.65 19.60
CA ASN A 47 -39.61 -21.31 18.18
C ASN A 47 -38.54 -20.29 17.75
N SER A 48 -38.28 -19.29 18.59
CA SER A 48 -37.24 -18.28 18.29
C SER A 48 -35.83 -18.90 18.27
N VAL A 49 -35.53 -19.85 19.12
CA VAL A 49 -34.27 -20.61 19.13
C VAL A 49 -34.17 -21.49 17.88
N ALA A 50 -35.23 -22.20 17.54
CA ALA A 50 -35.26 -23.04 16.33
C ALA A 50 -35.04 -22.19 15.05
N ASP A 51 -35.66 -21.01 14.97
CA ASP A 51 -35.47 -20.08 13.86
C ASP A 51 -34.03 -19.50 13.81
N ALA A 52 -33.46 -19.22 14.98
CA ALA A 52 -32.07 -18.76 15.08
C ALA A 52 -31.08 -19.87 14.71
N GLU A 53 -31.31 -21.10 15.13
CA GLU A 53 -30.50 -22.26 14.75
C GLU A 53 -30.63 -22.60 13.27
N ALA A 54 -31.80 -22.48 12.68
CA ALA A 54 -32.00 -22.65 11.23
C ALA A 54 -31.25 -21.61 10.44
N LYS A 55 -31.33 -20.33 10.83
CA LYS A 55 -30.55 -19.22 10.19
C LYS A 55 -29.07 -19.39 10.39
N ALA A 56 -28.61 -19.84 11.57
CA ALA A 56 -27.19 -20.11 11.82
C ALA A 56 -26.69 -21.32 10.99
N SER A 57 -27.53 -22.36 10.82
CA SER A 57 -27.20 -23.49 9.95
C SER A 57 -27.17 -23.12 8.48
N GLU A 58 -28.08 -22.27 8.02
CA GLU A 58 -28.10 -21.74 6.66
C GLU A 58 -26.88 -20.83 6.39
N ALA A 59 -26.48 -19.98 7.34
CA ALA A 59 -25.28 -19.18 7.29
C ALA A 59 -23.99 -20.04 7.32
N ALA A 60 -23.98 -21.14 8.08
CA ALA A 60 -22.86 -22.09 8.15
C ALA A 60 -22.76 -22.99 6.91
N ALA A 61 -23.84 -23.19 6.17
CA ALA A 61 -23.86 -23.99 4.94
C ALA A 61 -23.29 -23.29 3.74
N VAL A 62 -23.10 -21.96 3.77
CA VAL A 62 -22.34 -21.22 2.79
C VAL A 62 -20.86 -21.39 3.12
N VAL A 63 -20.26 -22.51 2.70
CA VAL A 63 -18.80 -22.64 2.67
C VAL A 63 -18.30 -21.56 1.71
N PRO A 64 -17.56 -20.52 2.18
CA PRO A 64 -17.05 -19.50 1.29
C PRO A 64 -16.21 -20.17 0.22
N GLN A 65 -16.53 -19.95 -1.06
CA GLN A 65 -15.72 -20.48 -2.15
C GLN A 65 -14.30 -19.90 -2.02
N LYS A 66 -13.31 -20.78 -2.01
CA LYS A 66 -11.92 -20.36 -2.09
C LYS A 66 -11.71 -19.62 -3.40
N LYS A 67 -11.08 -18.46 -3.32
CA LYS A 67 -10.69 -17.66 -4.48
C LYS A 67 -9.17 -17.64 -4.58
N GLU A 68 -8.68 -17.77 -5.78
CA GLU A 68 -7.25 -17.65 -6.08
C GLU A 68 -6.95 -16.27 -6.64
N MET A 69 -5.83 -15.69 -6.21
CA MET A 69 -5.32 -14.41 -6.67
C MET A 69 -3.91 -14.62 -7.24
N VAL A 70 -3.77 -14.48 -8.54
CA VAL A 70 -2.48 -14.40 -9.20
C VAL A 70 -1.95 -12.98 -9.05
N ILE A 71 -0.77 -12.85 -8.46
CA ILE A 71 -0.09 -11.58 -8.21
C ILE A 71 1.20 -11.54 -9.02
N VAL A 72 1.40 -10.51 -9.83
CA VAL A 72 2.65 -10.24 -10.54
C VAL A 72 3.35 -9.03 -9.92
N SER A 73 4.68 -8.98 -9.96
CA SER A 73 5.46 -7.91 -9.33
C SER A 73 6.46 -7.31 -10.32
N THR A 74 6.76 -6.04 -10.12
CA THR A 74 7.82 -5.34 -10.86
C THR A 74 9.22 -5.57 -10.30
N TRP A 75 9.34 -6.29 -9.16
CA TRP A 75 10.62 -6.52 -8.50
C TRP A 75 11.06 -7.98 -8.51
N PRO A 76 12.40 -8.22 -8.47
CA PRO A 76 12.93 -9.57 -8.39
C PRO A 76 12.51 -10.30 -7.12
N ARG A 77 12.46 -11.63 -7.19
CA ARG A 77 12.20 -12.49 -6.04
C ARG A 77 13.30 -12.35 -5.00
N ASP A 78 12.93 -12.42 -3.73
CA ASP A 78 13.85 -12.38 -2.56
C ASP A 78 14.71 -11.10 -2.49
N PHE A 79 14.40 -10.10 -3.31
CA PHE A 79 15.12 -8.83 -3.26
C PHE A 79 14.77 -8.10 -1.96
N PRO A 80 15.76 -7.78 -1.11
CA PRO A 80 15.53 -7.13 0.17
C PRO A 80 14.74 -5.82 0.05
N GLY A 81 13.82 -5.62 0.95
CA GLY A 81 12.87 -4.51 0.90
C GLY A 81 11.74 -4.79 -0.10
N LEU A 82 11.88 -4.44 -1.36
CA LEU A 82 10.78 -4.44 -2.34
C LEU A 82 10.24 -5.83 -2.69
N GLY A 83 11.12 -6.77 -3.05
CA GLY A 83 10.71 -8.14 -3.43
C GLY A 83 10.20 -8.94 -2.24
N VAL A 84 10.91 -8.85 -1.10
CA VAL A 84 10.51 -9.50 0.17
C VAL A 84 9.18 -8.93 0.67
N SER A 85 8.99 -7.62 0.61
CA SER A 85 7.73 -6.95 0.94
C SER A 85 6.57 -7.47 0.10
N ALA A 86 6.75 -7.57 -1.22
CA ALA A 86 5.74 -8.11 -2.12
C ALA A 86 5.36 -9.57 -1.79
N GLN A 87 6.34 -10.42 -1.45
CA GLN A 87 6.11 -11.81 -1.04
C GLN A 87 5.39 -11.87 0.30
N ARG A 88 5.76 -11.01 1.25
CA ARG A 88 5.16 -10.89 2.59
C ARG A 88 3.69 -10.48 2.49
N LEU A 89 3.35 -9.48 1.65
CA LEU A 89 1.97 -9.08 1.37
C LEU A 89 1.15 -10.25 0.81
N ALA A 90 1.67 -10.95 -0.20
CA ALA A 90 0.97 -12.09 -0.79
C ALA A 90 0.69 -13.19 0.24
N ALA A 91 1.66 -13.54 1.08
CA ALA A 91 1.50 -14.49 2.16
C ALA A 91 0.46 -14.02 3.20
N ARG A 92 0.51 -12.71 3.55
CA ARG A 92 -0.36 -12.13 4.56
C ARG A 92 -1.83 -12.11 4.16
N ILE A 93 -2.15 -11.87 2.89
CA ILE A 93 -3.52 -12.00 2.37
C ILE A 93 -4.06 -13.41 2.60
N THR A 94 -3.26 -14.43 2.31
CA THR A 94 -3.66 -15.83 2.52
C THR A 94 -3.86 -16.15 4.00
N GLU A 95 -2.95 -15.68 4.85
CA GLU A 95 -3.02 -15.89 6.30
C GLU A 95 -4.25 -15.21 6.92
N LEU A 96 -4.45 -13.91 6.69
CA LEU A 96 -5.59 -13.16 7.24
C LEU A 96 -6.93 -13.67 6.75
N SER A 97 -6.97 -14.25 5.54
CA SER A 97 -8.19 -14.86 5.02
C SER A 97 -8.43 -16.29 5.49
N GLU A 98 -7.57 -16.84 6.36
CA GLU A 98 -7.60 -18.25 6.77
C GLU A 98 -7.62 -19.21 5.55
N GLY A 99 -6.93 -18.83 4.47
CA GLY A 99 -6.85 -19.59 3.23
C GLY A 99 -8.11 -19.53 2.35
N ARG A 100 -9.03 -18.58 2.59
CA ARG A 100 -10.16 -18.33 1.68
C ARG A 100 -9.75 -17.56 0.43
N LEU A 101 -8.79 -16.64 0.57
CA LEU A 101 -8.04 -16.06 -0.53
C LEU A 101 -6.66 -16.72 -0.56
N THR A 102 -6.36 -17.48 -1.59
CA THR A 102 -5.02 -18.05 -1.82
C THR A 102 -4.29 -17.22 -2.87
N THR A 103 -3.00 -17.03 -2.70
CA THR A 103 -2.18 -16.22 -3.59
C THR A 103 -1.15 -17.06 -4.33
N GLN A 104 -1.00 -16.82 -5.64
CA GLN A 104 0.15 -17.25 -6.44
C GLN A 104 0.97 -16.02 -6.80
N TYR A 105 2.15 -15.89 -6.23
CA TYR A 105 3.03 -14.75 -6.45
C TYR A 105 4.08 -15.06 -7.52
N PHE A 106 4.22 -14.15 -8.49
CA PHE A 106 5.23 -14.17 -9.54
C PHE A 106 6.05 -12.88 -9.50
N ALA A 107 7.35 -13.02 -9.33
CA ALA A 107 8.29 -11.91 -9.39
C ALA A 107 8.51 -11.42 -10.84
N ALA A 108 9.20 -10.30 -10.98
CA ALA A 108 9.53 -9.72 -12.28
C ALA A 108 10.21 -10.76 -13.20
N GLY A 109 9.66 -10.94 -14.38
CA GLY A 109 10.19 -11.88 -15.39
C GLY A 109 9.80 -13.35 -15.20
N GLU A 110 9.12 -13.73 -14.11
CA GLU A 110 8.69 -15.13 -13.91
C GLU A 110 7.42 -15.48 -14.71
N ARG A 111 6.55 -14.52 -14.93
CA ARG A 111 5.33 -14.67 -15.71
C ARG A 111 5.26 -13.66 -16.85
N VAL A 112 5.49 -12.40 -16.55
CA VAL A 112 5.53 -11.28 -17.49
C VAL A 112 6.74 -10.39 -17.21
N GLY A 113 7.12 -9.56 -18.16
CA GLY A 113 8.10 -8.50 -17.94
C GLY A 113 7.66 -7.54 -16.82
N ALA A 114 8.60 -6.93 -16.11
CA ALA A 114 8.30 -6.09 -14.96
C ALA A 114 7.24 -5.03 -15.29
N PHE A 115 7.40 -4.30 -16.39
CA PHE A 115 6.50 -3.21 -16.77
C PHE A 115 5.23 -3.66 -17.51
N ASP A 116 5.14 -4.94 -17.88
CA ASP A 116 3.94 -5.52 -18.50
C ASP A 116 2.88 -5.92 -17.45
N SER A 117 3.23 -5.86 -16.15
CA SER A 117 2.36 -6.21 -15.03
C SER A 117 1.03 -5.47 -15.05
N PHE A 118 1.03 -4.19 -15.45
CA PHE A 118 -0.18 -3.37 -15.55
C PHE A 118 -1.17 -3.95 -16.57
N ASP A 119 -0.70 -4.22 -17.78
CA ASP A 119 -1.53 -4.73 -18.87
C ASP A 119 -2.00 -6.17 -18.61
N GLU A 120 -1.16 -6.99 -17.96
CA GLU A 120 -1.50 -8.34 -17.51
C GLU A 120 -2.70 -8.34 -16.55
N VAL A 121 -2.72 -7.37 -15.62
CA VAL A 121 -3.82 -7.22 -14.65
C VAL A 121 -5.01 -6.50 -15.26
N ALA A 122 -4.81 -5.45 -16.03
CA ALA A 122 -5.91 -4.72 -16.69
C ALA A 122 -6.71 -5.63 -17.62
N SER A 123 -6.04 -6.56 -18.35
CA SER A 123 -6.68 -7.55 -19.21
C SER A 123 -7.36 -8.70 -18.45
N GLY A 124 -7.14 -8.83 -17.13
CA GLY A 124 -7.70 -9.90 -16.30
C GLY A 124 -6.92 -11.22 -16.32
N ASN A 125 -5.75 -11.27 -16.96
CA ASN A 125 -4.89 -12.45 -16.99
C ASN A 125 -4.22 -12.74 -15.63
N ALA A 126 -4.01 -11.69 -14.82
CA ALA A 126 -3.67 -11.77 -13.40
C ALA A 126 -4.66 -10.93 -12.59
N GLN A 127 -4.79 -11.21 -11.30
CA GLN A 127 -5.73 -10.52 -10.43
C GLN A 127 -5.16 -9.26 -9.83
N ALA A 128 -3.84 -9.23 -9.58
CA ALA A 128 -3.20 -8.06 -8.99
C ALA A 128 -1.73 -7.90 -9.44
N TYR A 129 -1.24 -6.66 -9.35
CA TYR A 129 0.19 -6.36 -9.43
C TYR A 129 0.68 -5.64 -8.16
N ILE A 130 1.98 -5.75 -7.90
CA ILE A 130 2.68 -4.93 -6.90
C ILE A 130 3.75 -4.13 -7.64
N ALA A 131 3.65 -2.79 -7.57
CA ALA A 131 4.46 -1.91 -8.40
C ALA A 131 4.57 -0.48 -7.85
N ALA A 132 5.26 0.36 -8.61
CA ALA A 132 5.24 1.81 -8.50
C ALA A 132 4.51 2.37 -9.74
N ASP A 133 3.37 3.01 -9.55
CA ASP A 133 2.46 3.38 -10.65
C ASP A 133 3.09 4.38 -11.64
N TYR A 134 4.09 5.15 -11.24
CA TYR A 134 4.82 6.07 -12.13
C TYR A 134 5.49 5.35 -13.33
N TYR A 135 5.73 4.05 -13.26
CA TYR A 135 6.25 3.28 -14.40
C TYR A 135 5.37 3.41 -15.63
N TRP A 136 4.08 3.66 -15.42
CA TRP A 136 3.08 3.80 -16.48
C TRP A 136 2.68 5.25 -16.75
N LYS A 137 3.56 6.23 -16.43
CA LYS A 137 3.33 7.64 -16.81
C LYS A 137 3.09 7.82 -18.32
N GLY A 138 3.61 6.91 -19.15
CA GLY A 138 3.36 6.91 -20.58
C GLY A 138 1.90 6.58 -20.97
N LYS A 139 1.14 5.91 -20.09
CA LYS A 139 -0.30 5.71 -20.25
C LYS A 139 -1.06 6.95 -19.80
N HIS A 140 -0.72 7.47 -18.61
CA HIS A 140 -1.27 8.71 -18.07
C HIS A 140 -0.30 9.29 -17.00
N PRO A 141 0.17 10.54 -17.15
CA PRO A 141 1.18 11.10 -16.24
C PRO A 141 0.66 11.29 -14.81
N GLY A 142 -0.65 11.34 -14.62
CA GLY A 142 -1.27 11.38 -13.30
C GLY A 142 -0.96 10.20 -12.40
N PHE A 143 -0.58 9.05 -12.95
CA PHE A 143 -0.16 7.89 -12.15
C PHE A 143 1.07 8.19 -11.28
N ALA A 144 1.92 9.12 -11.68
CA ALA A 144 3.09 9.48 -10.91
C ALA A 144 2.76 9.99 -9.50
N PHE A 145 1.64 10.69 -9.31
CA PHE A 145 1.22 11.24 -8.01
C PHE A 145 0.86 10.15 -6.99
N PHE A 146 0.55 8.94 -7.44
CA PHE A 146 0.22 7.79 -6.59
C PHE A 146 1.43 6.90 -6.28
N THR A 147 2.60 7.27 -6.76
CA THR A 147 3.89 6.80 -6.28
C THR A 147 4.62 7.96 -5.63
N THR A 148 5.18 8.85 -6.44
CA THR A 148 5.93 10.02 -6.00
C THR A 148 6.17 10.96 -7.18
N VAL A 149 6.38 12.23 -6.87
CA VAL A 149 6.71 13.25 -7.87
C VAL A 149 7.82 14.16 -7.34
N PRO A 150 8.63 14.78 -8.21
CA PRO A 150 9.69 15.69 -7.82
C PRO A 150 9.20 16.80 -6.88
N PHE A 151 9.90 17.04 -5.77
CA PHE A 151 9.49 17.97 -4.71
C PHE A 151 8.07 17.74 -4.17
N GLY A 152 7.61 16.48 -4.23
CA GLY A 152 6.31 16.07 -3.75
C GLY A 152 6.26 15.83 -2.25
N MET A 153 5.28 15.02 -1.85
CA MET A 153 5.03 14.68 -0.46
C MET A 153 6.01 13.64 0.07
N THR A 154 6.45 13.81 1.30
CA THR A 154 7.04 12.73 2.10
C THR A 154 6.02 11.63 2.34
N THR A 155 6.47 10.44 2.77
CA THR A 155 5.56 9.31 3.04
C THR A 155 4.43 9.67 4.02
N VAL A 156 4.73 10.44 5.06
CA VAL A 156 3.73 10.85 6.08
C VAL A 156 2.68 11.78 5.45
N GLU A 157 3.11 12.76 4.68
CA GLU A 157 2.23 13.69 3.97
C GLU A 157 1.38 12.97 2.92
N TRP A 158 2.00 12.07 2.14
CA TRP A 158 1.31 11.27 1.13
C TRP A 158 0.24 10.36 1.77
N ASN A 159 0.55 9.73 2.90
CA ASN A 159 -0.40 8.92 3.66
C ASN A 159 -1.61 9.74 4.14
N ALA A 160 -1.37 10.95 4.61
CA ALA A 160 -2.45 11.86 5.02
C ALA A 160 -3.33 12.22 3.81
N TRP A 161 -2.71 12.56 2.68
CA TRP A 161 -3.42 12.87 1.44
C TRP A 161 -4.28 11.70 0.94
N ILE A 162 -3.69 10.50 0.85
CA ILE A 162 -4.41 9.31 0.37
C ILE A 162 -5.60 8.97 1.27
N LYS A 163 -5.38 8.95 2.61
CA LYS A 163 -6.38 8.39 3.54
C LYS A 163 -7.46 9.39 3.97
N PHE A 164 -7.14 10.69 4.04
CA PHE A 164 -7.98 11.67 4.70
C PHE A 164 -8.30 12.93 3.89
N MET A 165 -7.63 13.12 2.75
CA MET A 165 -7.79 14.33 1.96
C MET A 165 -8.24 14.09 0.52
N GLY A 166 -8.79 12.91 0.19
CA GLY A 166 -9.39 12.62 -1.12
C GLY A 166 -8.39 12.05 -2.15
N GLY A 167 -7.18 11.68 -1.74
CA GLY A 167 -6.20 11.08 -2.66
C GLY A 167 -6.63 9.72 -3.19
N GLN A 168 -7.24 8.88 -2.33
CA GLN A 168 -7.71 7.56 -2.75
C GLN A 168 -8.83 7.64 -3.80
N GLU A 169 -9.75 8.58 -3.67
CA GLU A 169 -10.82 8.79 -4.64
C GLU A 169 -10.28 9.18 -6.02
N LEU A 170 -9.23 10.01 -6.06
CA LEU A 170 -8.54 10.37 -7.32
C LEU A 170 -7.76 9.18 -7.90
N TRP A 171 -7.17 8.36 -7.03
CA TRP A 171 -6.50 7.13 -7.46
C TRP A 171 -7.50 6.13 -8.04
N ASP A 172 -8.67 6.02 -7.43
CA ASP A 172 -9.76 5.18 -7.93
C ASP A 172 -10.30 5.70 -9.29
N GLU A 173 -10.38 7.02 -9.45
CA GLU A 173 -10.84 7.64 -10.70
C GLU A 173 -9.88 7.31 -11.86
N ILE A 174 -8.58 7.57 -11.69
CA ILE A 174 -7.60 7.29 -12.76
C ILE A 174 -7.42 5.79 -13.01
N SER A 175 -7.34 4.97 -11.96
CA SER A 175 -7.19 3.52 -12.10
C SER A 175 -8.43 2.90 -12.77
N GLY A 176 -9.60 3.44 -12.46
CA GLY A 176 -10.89 3.00 -13.05
C GLY A 176 -10.94 3.18 -14.56
N GLU A 177 -10.31 4.21 -15.14
CA GLU A 177 -10.21 4.39 -16.60
C GLU A 177 -9.50 3.22 -17.29
N TYR A 178 -8.68 2.48 -16.55
CA TYR A 178 -7.94 1.30 -17.03
C TYR A 178 -8.50 -0.03 -16.51
N GLY A 179 -9.68 -0.02 -15.88
CA GLY A 179 -10.30 -1.23 -15.32
C GLY A 179 -9.56 -1.76 -14.09
N LEU A 180 -8.91 -0.89 -13.34
CA LEU A 180 -8.13 -1.23 -12.15
C LEU A 180 -8.72 -0.59 -10.88
N LYS A 181 -8.42 -1.21 -9.74
CA LYS A 181 -8.56 -0.68 -8.38
C LYS A 181 -7.20 -0.75 -7.71
N ALA A 182 -6.69 0.36 -7.19
CA ALA A 182 -5.41 0.40 -6.51
C ALA A 182 -5.54 0.71 -5.02
N LEU A 183 -4.62 0.16 -4.23
CA LEU A 183 -4.44 0.41 -2.80
C LEU A 183 -2.97 0.65 -2.49
N PRO A 184 -2.61 1.48 -1.49
CA PRO A 184 -1.24 1.59 -1.00
C PRO A 184 -0.82 0.27 -0.35
N CYS A 185 0.36 -0.26 -0.72
CA CYS A 185 0.85 -1.53 -0.18
C CYS A 185 2.33 -1.53 0.22
N GLY A 186 2.97 -0.39 0.16
CA GLY A 186 4.36 -0.21 0.55
C GLY A 186 4.78 1.25 0.46
N ALA A 187 5.90 1.58 1.07
CA ALA A 187 6.53 2.89 0.95
C ALA A 187 8.05 2.80 1.17
N THR A 188 8.80 3.58 0.41
CA THR A 188 10.27 3.60 0.50
C THR A 188 10.81 4.64 1.48
N GLY A 189 10.03 5.66 1.79
CA GLY A 189 10.52 6.88 2.44
C GLY A 189 11.24 7.79 1.45
N THR A 190 11.88 8.84 1.97
CA THR A 190 12.70 9.75 1.17
C THR A 190 13.91 9.01 0.64
N GLN A 191 14.11 9.09 -0.67
CA GLN A 191 15.19 8.38 -1.35
C GLN A 191 16.46 9.22 -1.47
N MET A 192 17.56 8.52 -1.77
CA MET A 192 18.82 9.13 -2.17
C MET A 192 18.73 9.62 -3.61
N MET A 193 19.47 10.68 -3.97
CA MET A 193 19.55 11.12 -5.37
C MET A 193 20.13 10.06 -6.29
N GLY A 194 20.99 9.19 -5.75
CA GLY A 194 21.49 8.01 -6.43
C GLY A 194 23.00 7.97 -6.62
N TRP A 195 23.41 7.11 -7.51
CA TRP A 195 24.78 6.68 -7.79
C TRP A 195 25.28 7.28 -9.07
N PHE A 196 26.47 7.87 -9.01
CA PHE A 196 27.10 8.53 -10.15
C PHE A 196 28.52 8.03 -10.33
N ASN A 197 28.93 7.77 -11.58
CA ASN A 197 30.28 7.38 -11.91
C ASN A 197 31.25 8.57 -12.02
N LYS A 198 30.72 9.79 -12.03
CA LYS A 198 31.47 11.06 -11.99
C LYS A 198 30.89 11.99 -10.93
N GLU A 199 31.71 12.91 -10.47
CA GLU A 199 31.29 13.96 -9.56
C GLU A 199 30.40 14.99 -10.27
N ILE A 200 29.39 15.49 -9.57
CA ILE A 200 28.43 16.48 -10.05
C ILE A 200 28.61 17.74 -9.20
N GLU A 201 29.21 18.74 -9.77
CA GLU A 201 29.56 20.00 -9.10
C GLU A 201 28.67 21.16 -9.55
N SER A 202 28.08 21.06 -10.76
CA SER A 202 27.23 22.10 -11.34
C SER A 202 26.10 21.51 -12.20
N ALA A 203 25.14 22.35 -12.58
CA ALA A 203 24.06 21.96 -13.49
C ALA A 203 24.60 21.58 -14.90
N ASP A 204 25.76 22.07 -15.28
CA ASP A 204 26.40 21.73 -16.57
C ASP A 204 26.82 20.25 -16.60
N ASP A 205 27.14 19.65 -15.47
CA ASP A 205 27.50 18.22 -15.36
C ASP A 205 26.34 17.27 -15.64
N LEU A 206 25.11 17.77 -15.60
CA LEU A 206 23.91 17.00 -15.96
C LEU A 206 23.75 16.89 -17.48
N LYS A 207 24.37 17.78 -18.28
CA LYS A 207 24.23 17.77 -19.74
C LYS A 207 24.83 16.50 -20.36
N GLY A 208 23.99 15.77 -21.09
CA GLY A 208 24.35 14.49 -21.70
C GLY A 208 24.49 13.32 -20.76
N LEU A 209 24.24 13.50 -19.44
CA LEU A 209 24.29 12.44 -18.45
C LEU A 209 23.22 11.38 -18.77
N LYS A 210 23.65 10.15 -19.05
CA LYS A 210 22.74 9.01 -19.22
C LYS A 210 22.38 8.47 -17.84
N MET A 211 21.17 8.77 -17.39
CA MET A 211 20.74 8.39 -16.05
C MET A 211 19.48 7.53 -16.09
N ARG A 212 19.50 6.40 -15.38
CA ARG A 212 18.26 5.68 -15.07
C ARG A 212 17.52 6.45 -13.99
N ILE A 213 16.37 7.00 -14.37
CA ILE A 213 15.47 7.72 -13.46
C ILE A 213 14.05 7.69 -14.05
N PRO A 214 13.11 6.96 -13.42
CA PRO A 214 11.73 6.83 -13.89
C PRO A 214 10.85 8.01 -13.48
N GLY A 215 9.59 7.96 -13.81
CA GLY A 215 8.58 8.93 -13.39
C GLY A 215 8.79 10.31 -14.00
N LEU A 216 8.19 11.33 -13.39
CA LEU A 216 8.30 12.72 -13.81
C LEU A 216 9.71 13.31 -13.59
N ALA A 217 10.50 12.69 -12.70
CA ALA A 217 11.86 13.11 -12.48
C ALA A 217 12.74 12.92 -13.72
N GLY A 218 12.46 11.90 -14.54
CA GLY A 218 13.11 11.76 -15.85
C GLY A 218 12.83 12.96 -16.76
N ASP A 219 11.62 13.49 -16.75
CA ASP A 219 11.27 14.67 -17.55
C ASP A 219 11.98 15.93 -17.03
N VAL A 220 12.12 16.07 -15.70
CA VAL A 220 12.92 17.15 -15.08
C VAL A 220 14.39 17.06 -15.51
N MET A 221 14.99 15.88 -15.44
CA MET A 221 16.38 15.66 -15.87
C MET A 221 16.57 15.96 -17.36
N ALA A 222 15.61 15.58 -18.21
CA ALA A 222 15.65 15.88 -19.65
C ALA A 222 15.66 17.40 -19.91
N LYS A 223 14.87 18.18 -19.18
CA LYS A 223 14.86 19.65 -19.27
C LYS A 223 16.22 20.29 -18.92
N LEU A 224 16.99 19.64 -18.07
CA LEU A 224 18.33 20.06 -17.69
C LEU A 224 19.43 19.50 -18.61
N GLY A 225 19.03 18.85 -19.69
CA GLY A 225 19.95 18.35 -20.74
C GLY A 225 20.48 16.95 -20.49
N ALA A 226 20.02 16.22 -19.48
CA ALA A 226 20.35 14.82 -19.29
C ALA A 226 19.61 13.92 -20.30
N SER A 227 20.02 12.65 -20.37
CA SER A 227 19.43 11.61 -21.20
C SER A 227 18.82 10.53 -20.29
N PRO A 228 17.62 10.76 -19.74
CA PRO A 228 16.98 9.82 -18.81
C PRO A 228 16.50 8.57 -19.54
N VAL A 229 16.59 7.43 -18.85
CA VAL A 229 15.98 6.16 -19.29
C VAL A 229 15.22 5.52 -18.12
N SER A 230 14.17 4.76 -18.44
CA SER A 230 13.46 3.94 -17.46
C SER A 230 13.78 2.48 -17.71
N LEU A 231 14.41 1.82 -16.73
CA LEU A 231 14.79 0.41 -16.77
C LEU A 231 14.23 -0.30 -15.54
N PRO A 232 13.76 -1.56 -15.68
CA PRO A 232 13.45 -2.42 -14.54
C PRO A 232 14.67 -2.63 -13.64
N GLY A 233 14.44 -2.79 -12.33
CA GLY A 233 15.51 -2.92 -11.34
C GLY A 233 16.56 -3.97 -11.68
N GLY A 234 16.14 -5.16 -12.14
CA GLY A 234 17.07 -6.24 -12.51
C GLY A 234 18.02 -5.95 -13.68
N GLN A 235 17.82 -4.84 -14.40
CA GLN A 235 18.68 -4.46 -15.54
C GLN A 235 19.65 -3.33 -15.20
N ILE A 236 19.51 -2.66 -14.05
CA ILE A 236 20.24 -1.44 -13.75
C ILE A 236 21.74 -1.71 -13.56
N TYR A 237 22.11 -2.71 -12.76
CA TYR A 237 23.49 -3.01 -12.44
C TYR A 237 24.35 -3.25 -13.71
N GLU A 238 23.87 -4.10 -14.61
CA GLU A 238 24.57 -4.42 -15.86
C GLU A 238 24.74 -3.19 -16.76
N ASN A 239 23.70 -2.33 -16.84
CA ASN A 239 23.78 -1.10 -17.62
C ASN A 239 24.74 -0.08 -17.01
N LEU A 240 24.84 -0.01 -15.68
CA LEU A 240 25.78 0.86 -14.99
C LEU A 240 27.22 0.37 -15.15
N VAL A 241 27.47 -0.94 -14.98
CA VAL A 241 28.80 -1.56 -15.16
C VAL A 241 29.31 -1.43 -16.60
N SER A 242 28.43 -1.63 -17.59
CA SER A 242 28.79 -1.54 -19.00
C SER A 242 28.99 -0.08 -19.50
N GLY A 243 28.59 0.92 -18.71
CA GLY A 243 28.59 2.33 -19.12
C GLY A 243 27.48 2.69 -20.12
N ALA A 244 26.47 1.83 -20.27
CA ALA A 244 25.25 2.16 -21.02
C ALA A 244 24.49 3.31 -20.33
N ILE A 245 24.56 3.38 -19.00
CA ILE A 245 24.17 4.53 -18.18
C ILE A 245 25.36 5.01 -17.33
N ASP A 246 25.39 6.30 -17.03
CA ASP A 246 26.41 6.96 -16.22
C ASP A 246 26.01 7.12 -14.75
N ALA A 247 24.72 7.07 -14.49
CA ALA A 247 24.12 7.25 -13.17
C ALA A 247 22.80 6.50 -13.05
N THR A 248 22.41 6.23 -11.81
CA THR A 248 21.11 5.65 -11.47
C THR A 248 20.65 6.11 -10.10
N GLU A 249 19.34 6.30 -9.91
CA GLU A 249 18.70 6.23 -8.61
C GLU A 249 18.12 4.83 -8.41
N TRP A 250 17.76 4.49 -7.16
CA TRP A 250 16.99 3.27 -6.89
C TRP A 250 16.05 3.48 -5.69
N VAL A 251 16.55 3.42 -4.46
CA VAL A 251 15.74 3.65 -3.25
C VAL A 251 16.58 4.39 -2.19
N GLY A 252 17.39 3.67 -1.47
CA GLY A 252 18.18 4.15 -0.36
C GLY A 252 19.18 3.10 0.09
N PRO A 253 20.02 3.41 1.09
CA PRO A 253 21.20 2.60 1.43
C PRO A 253 20.92 1.11 1.62
N TYR A 254 19.81 0.75 2.25
CA TYR A 254 19.45 -0.65 2.48
C TYR A 254 19.21 -1.40 1.17
N ASN A 255 18.36 -0.90 0.30
CA ASN A 255 18.07 -1.54 -0.98
C ASN A 255 19.27 -1.48 -1.94
N ASP A 256 19.93 -0.33 -1.99
CA ASP A 256 21.02 -0.04 -2.92
C ASP A 256 22.26 -0.89 -2.63
N TYR A 257 22.51 -1.22 -1.35
CA TYR A 257 23.56 -2.15 -0.94
C TYR A 257 23.44 -3.50 -1.66
N PHE A 258 22.25 -4.07 -1.73
CA PHE A 258 22.02 -5.36 -2.38
C PHE A 258 22.01 -5.28 -3.91
N MET A 259 21.83 -4.08 -4.48
CA MET A 259 22.02 -3.82 -5.91
C MET A 259 23.49 -3.73 -6.29
N LYS A 260 24.40 -3.60 -5.32
CA LYS A 260 25.84 -3.51 -5.50
C LYS A 260 26.30 -2.36 -6.39
N PHE A 261 25.56 -1.27 -6.45
CA PHE A 261 25.92 -0.12 -7.28
C PHE A 261 27.27 0.48 -6.93
N TYR A 262 27.73 0.33 -5.68
CA TYR A 262 29.05 0.73 -5.23
C TYR A 262 30.22 0.03 -5.96
N GLU A 263 29.96 -1.10 -6.64
CA GLU A 263 30.99 -1.74 -7.48
C GLU A 263 31.19 -1.01 -8.82
N ALA A 264 30.19 -0.21 -9.27
CA ALA A 264 30.19 0.45 -10.57
C ALA A 264 30.22 1.98 -10.48
N ALA A 265 29.77 2.57 -9.37
CA ALA A 265 29.70 4.01 -9.15
C ALA A 265 30.19 4.36 -7.75
N LYS A 266 31.01 5.40 -7.64
CA LYS A 266 31.69 5.78 -6.40
C LYS A 266 30.94 6.83 -5.60
N TYR A 267 30.26 7.75 -6.28
CA TYR A 267 29.61 8.90 -5.67
C TYR A 267 28.14 8.60 -5.39
N TYR A 268 27.75 8.79 -4.13
CA TYR A 268 26.37 8.56 -3.67
C TYR A 268 25.79 9.88 -3.17
N TYR A 269 24.84 10.42 -3.91
CA TYR A 269 24.31 11.75 -3.67
C TYR A 269 23.02 11.75 -2.86
N TYR A 270 22.82 12.82 -2.06
CA TYR A 270 21.62 13.09 -1.27
C TYR A 270 21.31 14.60 -1.19
N PRO A 271 20.07 14.94 -0.75
CA PRO A 271 18.86 14.14 -0.79
C PRO A 271 18.34 14.00 -2.23
N GLY A 272 17.47 13.00 -2.46
CA GLY A 272 16.79 12.89 -3.75
C GLY A 272 15.65 13.90 -3.86
N PHE A 273 15.66 14.74 -4.89
CA PHE A 273 14.55 15.65 -5.18
C PHE A 273 13.35 14.94 -5.78
N HIS A 274 13.60 13.80 -6.37
CA HIS A 274 12.71 13.04 -7.26
C HIS A 274 11.69 12.19 -6.49
N GLU A 275 12.08 11.60 -5.35
CA GLU A 275 11.27 10.67 -4.58
C GLU A 275 11.32 10.95 -3.07
N PRO A 276 10.60 11.98 -2.60
CA PRO A 276 10.56 12.29 -1.17
C PRO A 276 9.72 11.30 -0.34
N GLY A 277 8.87 10.48 -0.99
CA GLY A 277 8.02 9.54 -0.27
C GLY A 277 7.39 8.49 -1.18
N GLY A 278 8.19 7.60 -1.78
CA GLY A 278 7.71 6.64 -2.76
C GLY A 278 6.64 5.68 -2.23
N GLY A 279 5.37 5.93 -2.56
CA GLY A 279 4.25 5.02 -2.31
C GLY A 279 4.21 3.89 -3.33
N LEU A 280 3.89 2.68 -2.89
CA LEU A 280 3.79 1.50 -3.77
C LEU A 280 2.34 1.04 -3.85
N SER A 281 1.98 0.51 -5.02
CA SER A 281 0.62 0.16 -5.38
C SER A 281 0.37 -1.34 -5.41
N PHE A 282 -0.75 -1.75 -4.83
CA PHE A 282 -1.41 -3.01 -5.08
C PHE A 282 -2.56 -2.74 -6.04
N GLY A 283 -2.28 -2.86 -7.35
CA GLY A 283 -3.27 -2.64 -8.40
C GLY A 283 -3.99 -3.92 -8.75
N MET A 284 -5.32 -3.92 -8.67
CA MET A 284 -6.15 -5.10 -8.89
C MET A 284 -7.05 -4.91 -10.11
N ASN A 285 -7.35 -6.00 -10.81
CA ASN A 285 -8.41 -5.99 -11.82
C ASN A 285 -9.74 -5.61 -11.16
N ALA A 286 -10.38 -4.52 -11.63
CA ALA A 286 -11.58 -3.97 -11.00
C ALA A 286 -12.78 -4.93 -11.05
N SER A 287 -12.91 -5.71 -12.13
CA SER A 287 -13.96 -6.72 -12.25
C SER A 287 -13.77 -7.84 -11.22
N TRP A 288 -12.54 -8.32 -11.06
CA TRP A 288 -12.22 -9.32 -10.03
C TRP A 288 -12.43 -8.76 -8.62
N TRP A 289 -11.96 -7.53 -8.34
CA TRP A 289 -12.23 -6.83 -7.07
C TRP A 289 -13.73 -6.73 -6.76
N GLY A 290 -14.54 -6.48 -7.80
CA GLY A 290 -16.00 -6.47 -7.70
C GLY A 290 -16.63 -7.79 -7.27
N THR A 291 -15.94 -8.93 -7.48
CA THR A 291 -16.43 -10.26 -7.05
C THR A 291 -16.17 -10.55 -5.57
N LEU A 292 -15.32 -9.76 -4.92
CA LEU A 292 -15.00 -9.94 -3.51
C LEU A 292 -16.14 -9.47 -2.61
N SER A 293 -16.44 -10.25 -1.57
CA SER A 293 -17.30 -9.82 -0.48
C SER A 293 -16.67 -8.65 0.30
N ASN A 294 -17.47 -7.94 1.09
CA ASN A 294 -16.96 -6.87 1.95
C ASN A 294 -15.90 -7.36 2.93
N TRP A 295 -16.04 -8.58 3.43
CA TRP A 295 -15.06 -9.19 4.31
C TRP A 295 -13.72 -9.49 3.58
N GLU A 296 -13.79 -10.06 2.36
CA GLU A 296 -12.59 -10.32 1.56
C GLU A 296 -11.87 -9.03 1.18
N LYS A 297 -12.60 -7.97 0.84
CA LYS A 297 -12.04 -6.64 0.59
C LYS A 297 -11.34 -6.10 1.83
N ALA A 298 -11.97 -6.17 3.00
CA ALA A 298 -11.38 -5.72 4.25
C ALA A 298 -10.09 -6.49 4.60
N VAL A 299 -10.01 -7.79 4.30
CA VAL A 299 -8.78 -8.58 4.46
C VAL A 299 -7.66 -8.06 3.57
N VAL A 300 -7.93 -7.82 2.28
CA VAL A 300 -6.92 -7.28 1.34
C VAL A 300 -6.49 -5.88 1.76
N GLU A 301 -7.42 -5.01 2.12
CA GLU A 301 -7.12 -3.66 2.61
C GLU A 301 -6.27 -3.69 3.88
N ALA A 302 -6.58 -4.58 4.84
CA ALA A 302 -5.80 -4.72 6.07
C ALA A 302 -4.38 -5.22 5.80
N ALA A 303 -4.22 -6.24 4.94
CA ALA A 303 -2.90 -6.74 4.54
C ALA A 303 -2.06 -5.66 3.84
N CYS A 304 -2.67 -4.89 2.93
CA CYS A 304 -2.00 -3.80 2.24
C CYS A 304 -1.55 -2.69 3.22
N MET A 305 -2.42 -2.31 4.17
CA MET A 305 -2.08 -1.30 5.18
C MET A 305 -0.97 -1.77 6.13
N GLU A 306 -1.00 -3.03 6.56
CA GLU A 306 0.05 -3.62 7.41
C GLU A 306 1.40 -3.62 6.68
N GLU A 307 1.41 -4.08 5.44
CA GLU A 307 2.64 -4.14 4.65
C GLU A 307 3.17 -2.74 4.29
N HIS A 308 2.28 -1.79 4.01
CA HIS A 308 2.65 -0.40 3.75
C HIS A 308 3.43 0.22 4.93
N ALA A 309 2.98 -0.02 6.15
CA ALA A 309 3.68 0.43 7.36
C ALA A 309 4.98 -0.35 7.55
N ALA A 310 4.93 -1.68 7.47
CA ALA A 310 6.08 -2.55 7.73
C ALA A 310 7.26 -2.28 6.79
N GLN A 311 7.01 -2.08 5.50
CA GLN A 311 8.08 -1.79 4.53
C GLN A 311 8.72 -0.43 4.80
N TYR A 312 7.92 0.61 5.07
CA TYR A 312 8.44 1.93 5.41
C TYR A 312 9.31 1.88 6.67
N GLU A 313 8.82 1.26 7.74
CA GLU A 313 9.51 1.13 9.01
C GLU A 313 10.80 0.31 8.87
N GLU A 314 10.78 -0.76 8.06
CA GLU A 314 11.96 -1.57 7.75
C GLU A 314 13.03 -0.74 7.06
N ALA A 315 12.66 0.08 6.06
CA ALA A 315 13.58 0.98 5.37
C ALA A 315 14.20 2.00 6.35
N GLN A 316 13.36 2.66 7.18
CA GLN A 316 13.84 3.62 8.18
C GLN A 316 14.81 2.99 9.20
N ALA A 317 14.50 1.78 9.64
CA ALA A 317 15.34 1.07 10.62
C ALA A 317 16.70 0.65 10.05
N LYS A 318 16.76 0.31 8.75
CA LYS A 318 17.96 -0.28 8.13
C LYS A 318 18.83 0.70 7.35
N ASN A 319 18.28 1.77 6.82
CA ASN A 319 19.05 2.69 5.95
C ASN A 319 20.32 3.25 6.62
N GLY A 320 20.27 3.61 7.92
CA GLY A 320 21.43 4.11 8.64
C GLY A 320 22.56 3.08 8.76
N GLU A 321 22.26 1.84 9.09
CA GLU A 321 23.22 0.73 9.18
C GLU A 321 23.88 0.49 7.82
N TYR A 322 23.07 0.38 6.76
CA TYR A 322 23.59 0.09 5.42
C TYR A 322 24.35 1.27 4.80
N LEU A 323 23.99 2.51 5.13
CA LEU A 323 24.80 3.68 4.77
C LEU A 323 26.21 3.61 5.38
N ALA A 324 26.28 3.27 6.68
CA ALA A 324 27.56 3.09 7.36
C ALA A 324 28.40 1.98 6.71
N LYS A 325 27.81 0.85 6.31
CA LYS A 325 28.50 -0.22 5.56
C LYS A 325 29.02 0.27 4.21
N LEU A 326 28.18 0.95 3.43
CA LEU A 326 28.59 1.50 2.12
C LEU A 326 29.79 2.42 2.25
N ILE A 327 29.82 3.29 3.24
CA ILE A 327 30.93 4.23 3.47
C ILE A 327 32.16 3.50 4.01
N ASN A 328 32.03 2.72 5.08
CA ASN A 328 33.17 2.17 5.84
C ASN A 328 33.77 0.91 5.22
N GLU A 329 32.95 0.07 4.59
CA GLU A 329 33.41 -1.21 4.05
C GLU A 329 33.69 -1.14 2.54
N HIS A 330 32.95 -0.26 1.80
CA HIS A 330 33.07 -0.17 0.34
C HIS A 330 33.65 1.16 -0.17
N GLY A 331 33.96 2.09 0.75
CA GLY A 331 34.61 3.37 0.39
C GLY A 331 33.74 4.29 -0.47
N VAL A 332 32.44 4.19 -0.31
CA VAL A 332 31.45 5.05 -1.03
C VAL A 332 31.63 6.49 -0.56
N GLU A 333 31.70 7.41 -1.51
CA GLU A 333 31.79 8.85 -1.24
C GLU A 333 30.40 9.46 -1.20
N LEU A 334 29.91 9.69 0.03
CA LEU A 334 28.65 10.41 0.25
C LEU A 334 28.82 11.89 -0.11
N ARG A 335 27.92 12.42 -0.94
CA ARG A 335 27.95 13.79 -1.44
C ARG A 335 26.57 14.44 -1.31
N GLN A 336 26.56 15.71 -0.96
CA GLN A 336 25.38 16.55 -1.06
C GLN A 336 25.44 17.31 -2.38
N LEU A 337 24.31 17.37 -3.11
CA LEU A 337 24.23 18.20 -4.32
C LEU A 337 24.30 19.69 -3.95
N PRO A 338 24.98 20.51 -4.77
CA PRO A 338 24.98 21.96 -4.63
C PRO A 338 23.55 22.55 -4.68
N GLU A 339 23.29 23.60 -3.88
CA GLU A 339 21.98 24.25 -3.79
C GLU A 339 21.49 24.77 -5.16
N GLU A 340 22.40 25.29 -6.00
CA GLU A 340 22.01 25.79 -7.34
C GLU A 340 21.44 24.69 -8.24
N ILE A 341 21.87 23.42 -8.04
CA ILE A 341 21.31 22.27 -8.77
C ILE A 341 19.90 22.00 -8.28
N PHE A 342 19.67 22.04 -6.96
CA PHE A 342 18.34 21.92 -6.39
C PHE A 342 17.39 23.02 -6.88
N GLU A 343 17.84 24.27 -6.96
CA GLU A 343 17.05 25.37 -7.56
C GLU A 343 16.71 25.09 -9.03
N SER A 344 17.67 24.53 -9.77
CA SER A 344 17.46 24.17 -11.18
C SER A 344 16.45 23.05 -11.33
N PHE A 345 16.50 22.02 -10.48
CA PHE A 345 15.47 20.97 -10.40
C PHE A 345 14.10 21.57 -10.08
N GLY A 346 14.02 22.50 -9.12
CA GLY A 346 12.76 23.16 -8.74
C GLY A 346 12.11 23.91 -9.91
N LYS A 347 12.90 24.67 -10.66
CA LYS A 347 12.41 25.40 -11.85
C LYS A 347 11.89 24.44 -12.93
N ALA A 348 12.68 23.41 -13.26
CA ALA A 348 12.28 22.40 -14.25
C ALA A 348 11.06 21.58 -13.78
N THR A 349 10.94 21.30 -12.49
CA THR A 349 9.77 20.63 -11.90
C THR A 349 8.49 21.44 -12.09
N ALA A 350 8.55 22.76 -11.91
CA ALA A 350 7.37 23.61 -12.13
C ALA A 350 6.87 23.51 -13.58
N GLU A 351 7.78 23.48 -14.56
CA GLU A 351 7.42 23.29 -15.97
C GLU A 351 6.83 21.91 -16.24
N VAL A 352 7.40 20.84 -15.68
CA VAL A 352 6.88 19.46 -15.82
C VAL A 352 5.46 19.35 -15.21
N TYR A 353 5.20 20.04 -14.12
CA TYR A 353 3.86 20.07 -13.53
C TYR A 353 2.85 20.79 -14.43
N GLU A 354 3.23 21.89 -15.10
CA GLU A 354 2.36 22.55 -16.07
C GLU A 354 2.08 21.65 -17.30
N GLU A 355 3.08 20.95 -17.80
CA GLU A 355 2.91 19.98 -18.87
C GLU A 355 1.97 18.83 -18.44
N THR A 356 2.13 18.35 -17.22
CA THR A 356 1.23 17.32 -16.64
C THR A 356 -0.21 17.83 -16.55
N ARG A 357 -0.42 19.07 -16.07
CA ARG A 357 -1.76 19.70 -16.04
C ARG A 357 -2.39 19.81 -17.42
N ALA A 358 -1.59 20.12 -18.43
CA ALA A 358 -2.05 20.29 -19.80
C ALA A 358 -2.43 18.97 -20.49
N HIS A 359 -2.03 17.81 -19.94
CA HIS A 359 -2.25 16.50 -20.54
C HIS A 359 -3.76 16.16 -20.66
N SER A 360 -4.50 16.33 -19.59
CA SER A 360 -5.94 16.03 -19.55
C SER A 360 -6.65 16.75 -18.40
N PRO A 361 -7.99 16.87 -18.42
CA PRO A 361 -8.75 17.38 -17.27
C PRO A 361 -8.48 16.59 -15.98
N LEU A 362 -8.33 15.27 -16.06
CA LEU A 362 -8.05 14.42 -14.91
C LEU A 362 -6.62 14.65 -14.39
N ALA A 363 -5.63 14.76 -15.28
CA ALA A 363 -4.26 15.11 -14.88
C ALA A 363 -4.19 16.45 -14.16
N LYS A 364 -4.92 17.46 -14.68
CA LYS A 364 -5.06 18.76 -14.03
C LYS A 364 -5.68 18.65 -12.65
N LYS A 365 -6.80 17.92 -12.53
CA LYS A 365 -7.52 17.70 -11.28
C LYS A 365 -6.61 17.07 -10.23
N ILE A 366 -5.88 15.99 -10.59
CA ILE A 366 -4.95 15.29 -9.70
C ILE A 366 -3.82 16.23 -9.25
N THR A 367 -3.16 16.89 -10.21
CA THR A 367 -2.03 17.80 -9.91
C THR A 367 -2.45 18.93 -8.99
N ASP A 368 -3.56 19.62 -9.28
CA ASP A 368 -4.03 20.75 -8.49
C ASP A 368 -4.43 20.33 -7.08
N HIS A 369 -5.12 19.20 -6.95
CA HIS A 369 -5.53 18.64 -5.68
C HIS A 369 -4.32 18.22 -4.82
N PHE A 370 -3.36 17.50 -5.42
CA PHE A 370 -2.12 17.13 -4.75
C PHE A 370 -1.35 18.36 -4.24
N MET A 371 -1.19 19.38 -5.10
CA MET A 371 -0.47 20.59 -4.72
C MET A 371 -1.18 21.42 -3.64
N ALA A 372 -2.50 21.40 -3.59
CA ALA A 372 -3.27 22.03 -2.51
C ALA A 372 -3.05 21.28 -1.19
N ALA A 373 -3.15 19.96 -1.20
CA ALA A 373 -2.91 19.12 -0.04
C ALA A 373 -1.45 19.24 0.46
N LEU A 374 -0.47 19.24 -0.44
CA LEU A 374 0.96 19.40 -0.09
C LEU A 374 1.20 20.73 0.67
N ARG A 375 0.58 21.84 0.24
CA ARG A 375 0.74 23.12 0.95
C ARG A 375 0.17 23.08 2.37
N GLU A 376 -0.93 22.36 2.56
CA GLU A 376 -1.60 22.23 3.87
C GLU A 376 -0.79 21.32 4.79
N VAL A 377 -0.53 20.09 4.38
CA VAL A 377 0.16 19.08 5.20
C VAL A 377 1.64 19.43 5.36
N GLY A 378 2.34 19.81 4.28
CA GLY A 378 3.74 20.21 4.33
C GLY A 378 3.97 21.47 5.15
N GLY A 379 3.04 22.43 5.10
CA GLY A 379 3.07 23.60 5.97
C GLY A 379 3.03 23.22 7.46
N TRP A 380 2.18 22.26 7.83
CA TRP A 380 2.14 21.71 9.19
C TRP A 380 3.43 20.98 9.55
N GLN A 381 3.89 20.06 8.68
CA GLN A 381 5.13 19.29 8.92
C GLN A 381 6.34 20.21 9.12
N GLY A 382 6.42 21.30 8.36
CA GLY A 382 7.51 22.28 8.46
C GLY A 382 7.63 22.92 9.86
N ILE A 383 6.52 23.19 10.54
CA ILE A 383 6.52 23.79 11.90
C ILE A 383 6.47 22.75 13.02
N ALA A 384 6.15 21.49 12.72
CA ALA A 384 6.07 20.39 13.67
C ALA A 384 7.32 19.49 13.60
N GLU A 385 7.23 18.38 12.89
CA GLU A 385 8.25 17.32 12.90
C GLU A 385 9.59 17.76 12.32
N VAL A 386 9.59 18.53 11.23
CA VAL A 386 10.82 19.03 10.59
C VAL A 386 11.53 20.02 11.51
N ALA A 387 10.81 20.99 12.06
CA ALA A 387 11.39 21.94 13.00
C ALA A 387 11.94 21.24 14.26
N PHE A 388 11.15 20.31 14.84
CA PHE A 388 11.59 19.53 16.00
C PHE A 388 12.85 18.71 15.69
N SER A 389 12.85 17.97 14.58
CA SER A 389 13.96 17.09 14.19
C SER A 389 15.24 17.89 13.96
N ASN A 390 15.16 19.04 13.29
CA ASN A 390 16.30 19.92 13.07
C ASN A 390 16.90 20.42 14.40
N HIS A 391 16.05 20.86 15.33
CA HIS A 391 16.52 21.31 16.65
C HIS A 391 17.13 20.18 17.47
N ARG A 392 16.45 19.02 17.51
CA ARG A 392 16.95 17.83 18.23
C ARG A 392 18.30 17.40 17.70
N ASN A 393 18.45 17.25 16.39
CA ASN A 393 19.68 16.75 15.78
C ASN A 393 20.85 17.70 16.05
N ARG A 394 20.65 19.00 15.94
CA ARG A 394 21.64 20.02 16.25
C ARG A 394 22.02 20.05 17.74
N ILE A 395 21.06 19.88 18.66
CA ILE A 395 21.31 19.93 20.11
C ILE A 395 22.03 18.69 20.60
N LEU A 396 21.68 17.52 20.03
CA LEU A 396 22.23 16.24 20.44
C LEU A 396 23.43 15.79 19.58
N ASP A 397 23.90 16.63 18.65
CA ASP A 397 25.01 16.33 17.74
C ASP A 397 24.84 14.98 17.02
N ILE A 398 23.63 14.75 16.47
CA ILE A 398 23.30 13.49 15.80
C ILE A 398 23.76 13.50 14.33
N VAL A 399 23.84 14.67 13.70
CA VAL A 399 24.25 14.88 12.28
C VAL A 399 25.23 16.02 12.22
#